data_99db3fbc3a7bb4fe9b8c3bac43af5273
#
_entry.id   99db3fbc3a7bb4fe9b8c3bac43af5273
#
_cell.length_a   1.000
_cell.length_b   1.000
_cell.length_c   1.000
_cell.angle_alpha   90.00
_cell.angle_beta   90.00
_cell.angle_gamma   90.00
#
_symmetry.space_group_name_H-M   'P 1'
#
loop_
_entity.id
_entity.type
_entity.pdbx_description
1 polymer ?
#
loop_
_entity_poly.entity_id
_entity_poly.type
_entity_poly.pdbx_seq_one_letter_code
_entity_poly.pdbx_strand_id
1 'polypeptide(L)'
;KKLFVIPFILSFVGLLAIYSLIGTEYSISLLLKHTLYLLISIFILIITSLVSKNDLRKILNISAIFFLILLFIVPLVGYEIKGATRWISFNFFSIQPSELLKGPMICIFSWFCYLYAKTNRKIYLFINFIFITIIISLLLMQPDIGTLLIYLSIFSILLILYFRNIKLFFLLVFLGILFIFIAYFSFDHVQLRVDNFFKSENSQVSKSISAIKEGGLFGVGLGEGQLKYSIPESHNDFIFAILVEEFGLIFGIFIAILYPVFFFISNKTNNNPSNLFVQNTIFCLSITLCIQAFINIA
;
A
#
# COMPACT_ATOMS: atom_id res chain seq x y z
N LYS A 1 -5.00 23.08 2.86
CA LYS A 1 -6.19 22.69 3.65
C LYS A 1 -7.02 21.61 2.96
N LYS A 2 -7.35 21.71 1.66
CA LYS A 2 -8.19 20.72 0.93
C LYS A 2 -7.59 19.31 0.87
N LEU A 3 -6.27 19.17 0.84
CA LEU A 3 -5.58 17.86 0.82
C LEU A 3 -5.75 17.04 2.09
N PHE A 4 -5.96 17.68 3.24
CA PHE A 4 -6.13 16.97 4.52
C PHE A 4 -7.53 16.38 4.70
N VAL A 5 -8.53 16.91 4.00
CA VAL A 5 -9.93 16.48 4.18
C VAL A 5 -10.12 15.00 3.80
N ILE A 6 -9.55 14.58 2.68
CA ILE A 6 -9.73 13.19 2.19
C ILE A 6 -9.11 12.16 3.15
N PRO A 7 -7.84 12.29 3.60
CA PRO A 7 -7.28 11.38 4.60
C PRO A 7 -8.10 11.33 5.89
N PHE A 8 -8.65 12.47 6.36
CA PHE A 8 -9.51 12.48 7.54
C PHE A 8 -10.82 11.73 7.32
N ILE A 9 -11.48 11.91 6.16
CA ILE A 9 -12.68 11.16 5.80
C ILE A 9 -12.40 9.66 5.79
N LEU A 10 -11.32 9.24 5.07
CA LEU A 10 -10.93 7.83 4.97
C LEU A 10 -10.61 7.22 6.35
N SER A 11 -9.91 7.98 7.21
CA SER A 11 -9.60 7.55 8.56
C SER A 11 -10.86 7.37 9.43
N PHE A 12 -11.81 8.29 9.31
CA PHE A 12 -13.07 8.19 10.03
C PHE A 12 -13.90 7.00 9.57
N VAL A 13 -14.00 6.78 8.25
CA VAL A 13 -14.67 5.61 7.67
C VAL A 13 -14.01 4.31 8.12
N GLY A 14 -12.67 4.26 8.15
CA GLY A 14 -11.93 3.11 8.66
C GLY A 14 -12.27 2.80 10.14
N LEU A 15 -12.40 3.82 10.98
CA LEU A 15 -12.84 3.61 12.37
C LEU A 15 -14.28 3.11 12.47
N LEU A 16 -15.19 3.62 11.63
CA LEU A 16 -16.57 3.11 11.59
C LEU A 16 -16.62 1.64 11.19
N ALA A 17 -15.83 1.23 10.19
CA ALA A 17 -15.73 -0.16 9.76
C ALA A 17 -15.22 -1.08 10.88
N ILE A 18 -14.21 -0.64 11.64
CA ILE A 18 -13.69 -1.42 12.76
C ILE A 18 -14.70 -1.43 13.94
N TYR A 19 -15.40 -0.34 14.15
CA TYR A 19 -16.48 -0.28 15.16
C TYR A 19 -17.57 -1.32 14.85
N SER A 20 -17.93 -1.50 13.60
CA SER A 20 -18.96 -2.47 13.19
C SER A 20 -18.55 -3.94 13.45
N LEU A 21 -17.25 -4.20 13.60
CA LEU A 21 -16.72 -5.53 13.93
C LEU A 21 -16.75 -5.83 15.45
N ILE A 22 -17.17 -4.89 16.29
CA ILE A 22 -17.33 -5.14 17.74
C ILE A 22 -18.48 -6.12 17.93
N GLY A 23 -18.24 -7.20 18.68
CA GLY A 23 -19.21 -8.30 18.84
C GLY A 23 -18.87 -9.55 18.02
N THR A 24 -17.86 -9.45 17.14
CA THR A 24 -17.19 -10.59 16.51
C THR A 24 -16.12 -11.18 17.46
N GLU A 25 -15.26 -12.06 16.97
CA GLU A 25 -14.05 -12.50 17.69
C GLU A 25 -13.12 -11.34 18.05
N TYR A 26 -13.33 -10.15 17.45
CA TYR A 26 -12.54 -8.94 17.66
C TYR A 26 -13.05 -8.17 18.88
N SER A 27 -12.15 -8.01 19.85
CA SER A 27 -12.44 -7.31 21.12
C SER A 27 -12.36 -5.79 20.96
N ILE A 28 -12.90 -5.04 21.92
CA ILE A 28 -12.72 -3.59 22.08
C ILE A 28 -11.23 -3.19 21.99
N SER A 29 -10.31 -4.09 22.34
CA SER A 29 -8.86 -3.86 22.21
C SER A 29 -8.42 -3.55 20.78
N LEU A 30 -9.07 -4.13 19.76
CA LEU A 30 -8.76 -3.82 18.35
C LEU A 30 -9.12 -2.37 18.01
N LEU A 31 -10.31 -1.91 18.41
CA LEU A 31 -10.74 -0.52 18.21
C LEU A 31 -9.79 0.46 18.92
N LEU A 32 -9.37 0.15 20.14
CA LEU A 32 -8.44 1.00 20.90
C LEU A 32 -7.06 1.07 20.21
N LYS A 33 -6.54 -0.06 19.69
CA LYS A 33 -5.29 -0.08 18.94
C LYS A 33 -5.37 0.77 17.67
N HIS A 34 -6.45 0.63 16.89
CA HIS A 34 -6.62 1.41 15.65
C HIS A 34 -6.81 2.91 15.93
N THR A 35 -7.53 3.28 16.99
CA THR A 35 -7.67 4.68 17.43
C THR A 35 -6.30 5.27 17.81
N LEU A 36 -5.48 4.50 18.53
CA LEU A 36 -4.15 4.92 18.90
C LEU A 36 -3.24 5.11 17.68
N TYR A 37 -3.26 4.17 16.72
CA TYR A 37 -2.50 4.30 15.48
C TYR A 37 -2.95 5.50 14.65
N LEU A 38 -4.25 5.79 14.62
CA LEU A 38 -4.78 6.96 13.93
C LEU A 38 -4.28 8.25 14.59
N LEU A 39 -4.30 8.36 15.91
CA LEU A 39 -3.77 9.52 16.63
C LEU A 39 -2.28 9.72 16.36
N ILE A 40 -1.48 8.65 16.39
CA ILE A 40 -0.05 8.70 16.03
C ILE A 40 0.12 9.16 14.58
N SER A 41 -0.67 8.64 13.65
CA SER A 41 -0.60 9.01 12.23
C SER A 41 -0.93 10.49 12.00
N ILE A 42 -1.97 11.01 12.65
CA ILE A 42 -2.31 12.44 12.62
C ILE A 42 -1.17 13.29 13.18
N PHE A 43 -0.58 12.88 14.31
CA PHE A 43 0.54 13.58 14.93
C PHE A 43 1.75 13.65 13.99
N ILE A 44 2.13 12.51 13.37
CA ILE A 44 3.21 12.45 12.37
C ILE A 44 2.89 13.35 11.17
N LEU A 45 1.65 13.33 10.69
CA LEU A 45 1.21 14.15 9.55
C LEU A 45 1.31 15.64 9.87
N ILE A 46 0.95 16.08 11.08
CA ILE A 46 1.11 17.48 11.52
C ILE A 46 2.60 17.85 11.59
N ILE A 47 3.43 17.04 12.24
CA ILE A 47 4.88 17.31 12.37
C ILE A 47 5.51 17.38 10.98
N THR A 48 5.27 16.42 10.11
CA THR A 48 5.86 16.40 8.76
C THR A 48 5.42 17.59 7.91
N SER A 49 4.22 18.13 8.14
CA SER A 49 3.73 19.33 7.45
C SER A 49 4.46 20.62 7.87
N LEU A 50 5.06 20.66 9.06
CA LEU A 50 5.79 21.80 9.60
C LEU A 50 7.28 21.78 9.24
N VAL A 51 7.81 20.62 8.83
CA VAL A 51 9.23 20.44 8.49
C VAL A 51 9.55 21.05 7.13
N SER A 52 10.76 21.66 7.01
CA SER A 52 11.23 22.16 5.71
C SER A 52 11.41 21.01 4.69
N LYS A 53 11.23 21.29 3.38
CA LYS A 53 11.38 20.27 2.31
C LYS A 53 12.74 19.58 2.32
N ASN A 54 13.81 20.33 2.66
CA ASN A 54 15.17 19.79 2.69
C ASN A 54 15.40 18.89 3.90
N ASP A 55 14.86 19.23 5.05
CA ASP A 55 15.00 18.42 6.26
C ASP A 55 14.08 17.20 6.18
N LEU A 56 12.87 17.35 5.65
CA LEU A 56 11.98 16.23 5.39
C LEU A 56 12.66 15.18 4.48
N ARG A 57 13.35 15.62 3.41
CA ARG A 57 14.11 14.70 2.55
C ARG A 57 15.22 13.98 3.33
N LYS A 58 15.96 14.67 4.20
CA LYS A 58 17.00 14.04 5.04
C LYS A 58 16.39 13.00 5.97
N ILE A 59 15.29 13.34 6.65
CA ILE A 59 14.56 12.43 7.53
C ILE A 59 14.09 11.19 6.76
N LEU A 60 13.49 11.38 5.58
CA LEU A 60 13.03 10.26 4.75
C LEU A 60 14.18 9.37 4.26
N ASN A 61 15.33 9.95 3.92
CA ASN A 61 16.50 9.16 3.53
C ASN A 61 17.06 8.33 4.70
N ILE A 62 17.11 8.91 5.90
CA ILE A 62 17.54 8.18 7.11
C ILE A 62 16.53 7.09 7.46
N SER A 63 15.23 7.40 7.42
CA SER A 63 14.19 6.41 7.68
C SER A 63 14.17 5.28 6.65
N ALA A 64 14.50 5.55 5.38
CA ALA A 64 14.62 4.52 4.36
C ALA A 64 15.73 3.51 4.68
N ILE A 65 16.90 4.01 5.10
CA ILE A 65 18.02 3.13 5.51
C ILE A 65 17.61 2.32 6.74
N PHE A 66 16.99 2.95 7.72
CA PHE A 66 16.52 2.29 8.93
C PHE A 66 15.50 1.17 8.61
N PHE A 67 14.46 1.45 7.82
CA PHE A 67 13.47 0.45 7.45
C PHE A 67 14.02 -0.63 6.51
N LEU A 68 15.02 -0.30 5.68
CA LEU A 68 15.71 -1.29 4.86
C LEU A 68 16.52 -2.28 5.74
N ILE A 69 17.18 -1.79 6.79
CA ILE A 69 17.85 -2.64 7.77
C ILE A 69 16.83 -3.53 8.49
N LEU A 70 15.68 -2.96 8.92
CA LEU A 70 14.62 -3.76 9.52
C LEU A 70 14.09 -4.81 8.55
N LEU A 71 13.91 -4.48 7.27
CA LEU A 71 13.48 -5.43 6.24
C LEU A 71 14.47 -6.58 6.08
N PHE A 72 15.77 -6.32 6.21
CA PHE A 72 16.81 -7.35 6.21
C PHE A 72 16.75 -8.26 7.45
N ILE A 73 16.34 -7.72 8.59
CA ILE A 73 16.23 -8.46 9.87
C ILE A 73 14.97 -9.36 9.88
N VAL A 74 13.90 -9.00 9.18
CA VAL A 74 12.62 -9.75 9.18
C VAL A 74 12.78 -11.26 8.93
N PRO A 75 13.53 -11.75 7.94
CA PRO A 75 13.70 -13.19 7.73
C PRO A 75 14.37 -13.92 8.90
N LEU A 76 15.10 -13.20 9.76
CA LEU A 76 15.86 -13.77 10.89
C LEU A 76 15.05 -13.78 12.19
N VAL A 77 14.22 -12.76 12.44
CA VAL A 77 13.55 -12.50 13.74
C VAL A 77 12.03 -12.43 13.59
N GLY A 78 11.52 -12.33 12.35
CA GLY A 78 10.09 -12.23 12.07
C GLY A 78 9.33 -13.49 12.49
N TYR A 79 8.06 -13.33 12.86
CA TYR A 79 7.17 -14.45 13.10
C TYR A 79 6.40 -14.82 11.83
N GLU A 80 6.15 -16.12 11.71
CA GLU A 80 5.49 -16.68 10.54
C GLU A 80 3.96 -16.54 10.67
N ILE A 81 3.33 -15.94 9.66
CA ILE A 81 1.88 -15.92 9.51
C ILE A 81 1.54 -16.51 8.13
N LYS A 82 0.76 -17.60 8.11
CA LYS A 82 0.30 -18.26 6.87
C LYS A 82 1.44 -18.58 5.89
N GLY A 83 2.56 -19.09 6.41
CA GLY A 83 3.71 -19.50 5.59
C GLY A 83 4.60 -18.34 5.12
N ALA A 84 4.49 -17.15 5.71
CA ALA A 84 5.32 -16.00 5.38
C ALA A 84 5.76 -15.22 6.61
N THR A 85 7.06 -14.90 6.68
CA THR A 85 7.66 -14.08 7.74
C THR A 85 7.76 -12.65 7.26
N ARG A 86 6.80 -11.78 7.65
CA ARG A 86 6.70 -10.39 7.18
C ARG A 86 6.67 -9.37 8.28
N TRP A 87 6.37 -9.81 9.50
CA TRP A 87 6.10 -8.97 10.64
C TRP A 87 7.14 -9.12 11.73
N ILE A 88 7.54 -8.00 12.34
CA ILE A 88 8.29 -7.98 13.60
C ILE A 88 7.29 -7.66 14.71
N SER A 89 7.15 -8.58 15.67
CA SER A 89 6.28 -8.37 16.82
C SER A 89 7.07 -7.74 17.96
N PHE A 90 6.52 -6.66 18.48
CA PHE A 90 6.86 -6.09 19.78
C PHE A 90 5.66 -6.34 20.70
N ASN A 91 5.86 -6.64 21.95
CA ASN A 91 4.82 -7.08 22.89
C ASN A 91 3.44 -6.40 22.74
N PHE A 92 3.39 -5.13 22.37
CA PHE A 92 2.18 -4.33 22.25
C PHE A 92 1.74 -4.03 20.81
N PHE A 93 2.64 -4.14 19.84
CA PHE A 93 2.37 -3.82 18.44
C PHE A 93 3.24 -4.65 17.49
N SER A 94 2.80 -4.79 16.27
CA SER A 94 3.56 -5.44 15.20
C SER A 94 3.81 -4.44 14.08
N ILE A 95 4.99 -4.53 13.46
CA ILE A 95 5.40 -3.66 12.36
C ILE A 95 5.73 -4.52 11.15
N GLN A 96 5.25 -4.10 9.99
CA GLN A 96 5.69 -4.62 8.70
C GLN A 96 6.65 -3.61 8.04
N PRO A 97 7.97 -3.87 8.06
CA PRO A 97 8.95 -2.91 7.56
C PRO A 97 8.80 -2.56 6.08
N SER A 98 8.33 -3.51 5.26
CA SER A 98 8.07 -3.29 3.84
C SER A 98 7.00 -2.21 3.58
N GLU A 99 5.99 -2.10 4.44
CA GLU A 99 4.96 -1.06 4.33
C GLU A 99 5.51 0.33 4.67
N LEU A 100 6.26 0.43 5.77
CA LEU A 100 6.82 1.70 6.22
C LEU A 100 7.95 2.21 5.30
N LEU A 101 8.63 1.31 4.61
CA LEU A 101 9.70 1.63 3.68
C LEU A 101 9.20 2.30 2.38
N LYS A 102 7.95 2.07 1.95
CA LYS A 102 7.43 2.54 0.64
C LYS A 102 7.60 4.05 0.43
N GLY A 103 7.11 4.85 1.37
CA GLY A 103 7.19 6.32 1.28
C GLY A 103 8.63 6.84 1.21
N PRO A 104 9.50 6.48 2.16
CA PRO A 104 10.92 6.82 2.12
C PRO A 104 11.64 6.38 0.83
N MET A 105 11.38 5.19 0.32
CA MET A 105 12.02 4.70 -0.92
C MET A 105 11.54 5.47 -2.16
N ILE A 106 10.27 5.85 -2.24
CA ILE A 106 9.79 6.73 -3.31
C ILE A 106 10.59 8.04 -3.33
N CYS A 107 10.89 8.61 -2.15
CA CYS A 107 11.71 9.80 -2.05
C CYS A 107 13.14 9.59 -2.56
N ILE A 108 13.79 8.48 -2.18
CA ILE A 108 15.14 8.12 -2.64
C ILE A 108 15.16 7.90 -4.16
N PHE A 109 14.25 7.08 -4.69
CA PHE A 109 14.18 6.80 -6.12
C PHE A 109 13.94 8.08 -6.94
N SER A 110 13.00 8.93 -6.51
CA SER A 110 12.76 10.23 -7.14
C SER A 110 13.98 11.14 -7.08
N TRP A 111 14.71 11.14 -5.96
CA TRP A 111 15.89 11.97 -5.80
C TRP A 111 17.02 11.56 -6.75
N PHE A 112 17.34 10.30 -6.83
CA PHE A 112 18.38 9.82 -7.74
C PHE A 112 17.97 9.95 -9.21
N CYS A 113 16.71 9.75 -9.56
CA CYS A 113 16.21 10.06 -10.90
C CYS A 113 16.34 11.55 -11.23
N TYR A 114 16.03 12.45 -10.29
CA TYR A 114 16.23 13.89 -10.44
C TYR A 114 17.72 14.24 -10.65
N LEU A 115 18.61 13.67 -9.84
CA LEU A 115 20.06 13.87 -10.01
C LEU A 115 20.57 13.38 -11.37
N TYR A 116 20.06 12.25 -11.84
CA TYR A 116 20.35 11.77 -13.19
C TYR A 116 19.88 12.77 -14.24
N ALA A 117 18.64 13.25 -14.18
CA ALA A 117 18.10 14.21 -15.13
C ALA A 117 18.88 15.53 -15.14
N LYS A 118 19.42 15.97 -13.99
CA LYS A 118 20.20 17.20 -13.86
C LYS A 118 21.64 17.05 -14.33
N THR A 119 22.30 15.92 -14.09
CA THR A 119 23.74 15.74 -14.26
C THR A 119 24.12 14.80 -15.42
N ASN A 120 23.14 14.07 -15.95
CA ASN A 120 23.29 12.99 -16.94
C ASN A 120 24.28 11.87 -16.52
N ARG A 121 24.56 11.73 -15.22
CA ARG A 121 25.47 10.71 -14.70
C ARG A 121 24.73 9.40 -14.43
N LYS A 122 25.03 8.37 -15.19
CA LYS A 122 24.41 7.04 -15.11
C LYS A 122 24.55 6.36 -13.73
N ILE A 123 25.51 6.79 -12.92
CA ILE A 123 25.73 6.24 -11.57
C ILE A 123 24.48 6.36 -10.69
N TYR A 124 23.68 7.43 -10.82
CA TYR A 124 22.47 7.62 -10.03
C TYR A 124 21.37 6.62 -10.39
N LEU A 125 21.25 6.25 -11.66
CA LEU A 125 20.34 5.17 -12.07
C LEU A 125 20.84 3.82 -11.55
N PHE A 126 22.14 3.58 -11.63
CA PHE A 126 22.74 2.34 -11.13
C PHE A 126 22.50 2.16 -9.63
N ILE A 127 22.60 3.24 -8.83
CA ILE A 127 22.27 3.22 -7.41
C ILE A 127 20.77 2.85 -7.21
N ASN A 128 19.87 3.43 -7.98
CA ASN A 128 18.44 3.06 -7.92
C ASN A 128 18.21 1.59 -8.24
N PHE A 129 18.89 1.05 -9.26
CA PHE A 129 18.80 -0.38 -9.60
C PHE A 129 19.33 -1.27 -8.48
N ILE A 130 20.40 -0.89 -7.79
CA ILE A 130 20.91 -1.62 -6.63
C ILE A 130 19.83 -1.65 -5.51
N PHE A 131 19.28 -0.51 -5.16
CA PHE A 131 18.24 -0.45 -4.10
C PHE A 131 17.02 -1.30 -4.44
N ILE A 132 16.49 -1.20 -5.67
CA ILE A 132 15.31 -2.00 -6.04
C ILE A 132 15.63 -3.51 -6.07
N THR A 133 16.83 -3.90 -6.53
CA THR A 133 17.25 -5.30 -6.52
C THR A 133 17.36 -5.87 -5.09
N ILE A 134 17.91 -5.09 -4.16
CA ILE A 134 17.97 -5.48 -2.74
C ILE A 134 16.55 -5.67 -2.18
N ILE A 135 15.65 -4.73 -2.43
CA ILE A 135 14.25 -4.83 -1.95
C ILE A 135 13.56 -6.05 -2.56
N ILE A 136 13.70 -6.28 -3.86
CA ILE A 136 13.11 -7.45 -4.54
C ILE A 136 13.63 -8.74 -3.91
N SER A 137 14.95 -8.87 -3.71
CA SER A 137 15.53 -10.08 -3.13
C SER A 137 15.01 -10.35 -1.70
N LEU A 138 14.90 -9.31 -0.87
CA LEU A 138 14.39 -9.43 0.49
C LEU A 138 12.89 -9.79 0.53
N LEU A 139 12.08 -9.20 -0.36
CA LEU A 139 10.65 -9.51 -0.45
C LEU A 139 10.37 -10.92 -0.99
N LEU A 140 11.23 -11.42 -1.89
CA LEU A 140 11.15 -12.82 -2.34
C LEU A 140 11.48 -13.80 -1.21
N MET A 141 12.46 -13.47 -0.35
CA MET A 141 12.76 -14.27 0.84
C MET A 141 11.61 -14.28 1.87
N GLN A 142 10.74 -13.25 1.87
CA GLN A 142 9.60 -13.10 2.78
C GLN A 142 8.26 -13.57 2.19
N PRO A 143 8.23 -14.30 1.10
CA PRO A 143 7.17 -14.55 0.13
C PRO A 143 6.09 -13.45 0.05
N ASP A 144 6.50 -12.19 -0.15
CA ASP A 144 5.60 -11.02 -0.21
C ASP A 144 5.46 -10.46 -1.63
N ILE A 145 4.77 -11.22 -2.48
CA ILE A 145 4.60 -10.88 -3.90
C ILE A 145 3.73 -9.63 -4.09
N GLY A 146 2.70 -9.42 -3.26
CA GLY A 146 1.84 -8.26 -3.36
C GLY A 146 2.63 -6.94 -3.19
N THR A 147 3.38 -6.84 -2.10
CA THR A 147 4.25 -5.67 -1.84
C THR A 147 5.35 -5.54 -2.89
N LEU A 148 5.92 -6.65 -3.38
CA LEU A 148 6.93 -6.64 -4.43
C LEU A 148 6.38 -6.02 -5.74
N LEU A 149 5.17 -6.38 -6.16
CA LEU A 149 4.52 -5.80 -7.34
C LEU A 149 4.29 -4.30 -7.19
N ILE A 150 3.96 -3.84 -5.97
CA ILE A 150 3.84 -2.40 -5.69
C ILE A 150 5.19 -1.70 -5.86
N TYR A 151 6.29 -2.23 -5.32
CA TYR A 151 7.63 -1.64 -5.50
C TYR A 151 8.08 -1.62 -6.97
N LEU A 152 7.82 -2.69 -7.73
CA LEU A 152 8.10 -2.74 -9.16
C LEU A 152 7.29 -1.70 -9.93
N SER A 153 5.99 -1.54 -9.60
CA SER A 153 5.13 -0.53 -10.24
C SER A 153 5.61 0.89 -9.95
N ILE A 154 5.97 1.20 -8.70
CA ILE A 154 6.54 2.50 -8.29
C ILE A 154 7.80 2.81 -9.09
N PHE A 155 8.74 1.87 -9.13
CA PHE A 155 10.00 2.04 -9.85
C PHE A 155 9.78 2.23 -11.34
N SER A 156 8.89 1.44 -11.94
CA SER A 156 8.51 1.55 -13.35
C SER A 156 7.89 2.90 -13.68
N ILE A 157 6.96 3.38 -12.86
CA ILE A 157 6.32 4.70 -13.02
C ILE A 157 7.37 5.82 -12.98
N LEU A 158 8.30 5.77 -12.03
CA LEU A 158 9.38 6.76 -11.94
C LEU A 158 10.27 6.76 -13.18
N LEU A 159 10.66 5.60 -13.68
CA LEU A 159 11.44 5.51 -14.91
C LEU A 159 10.70 6.11 -16.11
N ILE A 160 9.40 5.82 -16.25
CA ILE A 160 8.57 6.37 -17.33
C ILE A 160 8.48 7.89 -17.23
N LEU A 161 8.27 8.44 -16.04
CA LEU A 161 8.18 9.89 -15.80
C LEU A 161 9.46 10.62 -16.21
N TYR A 162 10.63 10.03 -15.93
CA TYR A 162 11.92 10.66 -16.23
C TYR A 162 12.37 10.45 -17.67
N PHE A 163 12.19 9.26 -18.24
CA PHE A 163 12.63 8.95 -19.59
C PHE A 163 11.60 9.32 -20.67
N ARG A 164 10.32 9.50 -20.32
CA ARG A 164 9.21 9.81 -21.23
C ARG A 164 9.16 8.91 -22.48
N ASN A 165 9.52 7.64 -22.32
CA ASN A 165 9.63 6.68 -23.39
C ASN A 165 8.54 5.61 -23.29
N ILE A 166 7.59 5.62 -24.21
CA ILE A 166 6.47 4.67 -24.25
C ILE A 166 6.94 3.21 -24.48
N LYS A 167 8.05 3.01 -25.20
CA LYS A 167 8.61 1.68 -25.41
C LYS A 167 9.10 1.07 -24.09
N LEU A 168 9.63 1.92 -23.20
CA LEU A 168 10.04 1.50 -21.86
C LEU A 168 8.82 1.03 -21.03
N PHE A 169 7.68 1.68 -21.17
CA PHE A 169 6.43 1.26 -20.53
C PHE A 169 6.06 -0.16 -20.94
N PHE A 170 5.96 -0.44 -22.24
CA PHE A 170 5.61 -1.78 -22.73
C PHE A 170 6.64 -2.83 -22.34
N LEU A 171 7.93 -2.49 -22.37
CA LEU A 171 9.00 -3.38 -21.91
C LEU A 171 8.82 -3.75 -20.43
N LEU A 172 8.55 -2.76 -19.55
CA LEU A 172 8.39 -2.99 -18.11
C LEU A 172 7.13 -3.80 -17.80
N VAL A 173 6.03 -3.54 -18.51
CA VAL A 173 4.80 -4.35 -18.41
C VAL A 173 5.08 -5.80 -18.84
N PHE A 174 5.75 -6.00 -19.97
CA PHE A 174 6.13 -7.34 -20.43
C PHE A 174 7.02 -8.08 -19.42
N LEU A 175 8.04 -7.41 -18.87
CA LEU A 175 8.91 -7.97 -17.85
C LEU A 175 8.14 -8.28 -16.55
N GLY A 176 7.17 -7.47 -16.18
CA GLY A 176 6.29 -7.71 -15.02
C GLY A 176 5.43 -8.97 -15.21
N ILE A 177 4.82 -9.13 -16.38
CA ILE A 177 4.04 -10.33 -16.72
C ILE A 177 4.94 -11.57 -16.75
N LEU A 178 6.11 -11.48 -17.38
CA LEU A 178 7.09 -12.55 -17.43
C LEU A 178 7.56 -12.94 -16.02
N PHE A 179 7.77 -11.96 -15.14
CA PHE A 179 8.14 -12.20 -13.75
C PHE A 179 7.05 -12.98 -12.99
N ILE A 180 5.76 -12.59 -13.13
CA ILE A 180 4.63 -13.29 -12.52
C ILE A 180 4.56 -14.72 -13.03
N PHE A 181 4.75 -14.91 -14.34
CA PHE A 181 4.75 -16.24 -14.96
C PHE A 181 5.88 -17.12 -14.40
N ILE A 182 7.11 -16.61 -14.34
CA ILE A 182 8.25 -17.34 -13.76
C ILE A 182 7.99 -17.64 -12.27
N ALA A 183 7.47 -16.67 -11.51
CA ALA A 183 7.18 -16.85 -10.10
C ALA A 183 6.15 -17.96 -9.84
N TYR A 184 5.14 -18.10 -10.70
CA TYR A 184 4.14 -19.16 -10.63
C TYR A 184 4.76 -20.56 -10.74
N PHE A 185 5.73 -20.75 -11.64
CA PHE A 185 6.39 -22.05 -11.82
C PHE A 185 7.56 -22.29 -10.85
N SER A 186 8.13 -21.26 -10.25
CA SER A 186 9.33 -21.38 -9.41
C SER A 186 9.02 -21.45 -7.91
N PHE A 187 7.84 -20.99 -7.48
CA PHE A 187 7.49 -20.88 -6.07
C PHE A 187 6.15 -21.54 -5.76
N ASP A 188 6.17 -22.67 -5.05
CA ASP A 188 4.96 -23.44 -4.67
C ASP A 188 3.91 -22.59 -3.94
N HIS A 189 4.34 -21.67 -3.06
CA HIS A 189 3.42 -20.77 -2.36
C HIS A 189 2.72 -19.77 -3.29
N VAL A 190 3.35 -19.37 -4.42
CA VAL A 190 2.71 -18.53 -5.45
C VAL A 190 1.69 -19.34 -6.22
N GLN A 191 2.08 -20.54 -6.64
CA GLN A 191 1.20 -21.48 -7.34
C GLN A 191 -0.05 -21.79 -6.50
N LEU A 192 0.14 -22.15 -5.23
CA LEU A 192 -0.98 -22.43 -4.31
C LEU A 192 -1.93 -21.23 -4.15
N ARG A 193 -1.41 -20.00 -4.06
CA ARG A 193 -2.24 -18.80 -3.96
C ARG A 193 -3.04 -18.53 -5.22
N VAL A 194 -2.40 -18.64 -6.39
CA VAL A 194 -3.07 -18.45 -7.69
C VAL A 194 -4.12 -19.54 -7.91
N ASP A 195 -3.78 -20.80 -7.63
CA ASP A 195 -4.69 -21.93 -7.78
C ASP A 195 -5.88 -21.83 -6.82
N ASN A 196 -5.65 -21.42 -5.57
CA ASN A 196 -6.72 -21.21 -4.60
C ASN A 196 -7.63 -20.04 -4.99
N PHE A 197 -7.09 -18.98 -5.59
CA PHE A 197 -7.87 -17.87 -6.09
C PHE A 197 -8.87 -18.30 -7.17
N PHE A 198 -8.42 -19.18 -8.08
CA PHE A 198 -9.28 -19.65 -9.20
C PHE A 198 -10.16 -20.86 -8.87
N LYS A 199 -9.78 -21.71 -7.92
CA LYS A 199 -10.41 -23.03 -7.71
C LYS A 199 -11.33 -23.12 -6.50
N SER A 200 -11.28 -22.20 -5.53
CA SER A 200 -12.04 -22.39 -4.28
C SER A 200 -13.34 -21.56 -4.25
N GLU A 201 -14.48 -22.27 -4.31
CA GLU A 201 -15.82 -21.72 -4.07
C GLU A 201 -15.99 -21.14 -2.64
N ASN A 202 -15.24 -21.67 -1.68
CA ASN A 202 -15.21 -21.24 -0.27
C ASN A 202 -14.02 -20.31 0.07
N SER A 203 -13.44 -19.66 -0.94
CA SER A 203 -12.34 -18.72 -0.73
C SER A 203 -12.80 -17.48 0.05
N GLN A 204 -11.87 -16.81 0.72
CA GLN A 204 -12.12 -15.52 1.38
C GLN A 204 -12.71 -14.52 0.37
N VAL A 205 -12.26 -14.57 -0.87
CA VAL A 205 -12.75 -13.73 -1.98
C VAL A 205 -14.22 -14.03 -2.31
N SER A 206 -14.62 -15.31 -2.41
CA SER A 206 -16.03 -15.64 -2.69
C SER A 206 -16.97 -15.17 -1.58
N LYS A 207 -16.53 -15.28 -0.31
CA LYS A 207 -17.28 -14.75 0.85
C LYS A 207 -17.38 -13.23 0.82
N SER A 208 -16.31 -12.54 0.44
CA SER A 208 -16.29 -11.07 0.30
C SER A 208 -17.23 -10.61 -0.81
N ILE A 209 -17.24 -11.30 -1.94
CA ILE A 209 -18.20 -11.03 -3.03
C ILE A 209 -19.64 -11.27 -2.57
N SER A 210 -19.88 -12.30 -1.75
CA SER A 210 -21.21 -12.57 -1.17
C SER A 210 -21.64 -11.45 -0.23
N ALA A 211 -20.74 -10.93 0.62
CA ALA A 211 -21.01 -9.79 1.50
C ALA A 211 -21.36 -8.53 0.69
N ILE A 212 -20.63 -8.24 -0.39
CA ILE A 212 -20.93 -7.12 -1.29
C ILE A 212 -22.33 -7.28 -1.92
N LYS A 213 -22.69 -8.49 -2.33
CA LYS A 213 -24.02 -8.78 -2.91
C LYS A 213 -25.15 -8.62 -1.89
N GLU A 214 -24.94 -9.07 -0.66
CA GLU A 214 -25.94 -8.97 0.42
C GLU A 214 -26.19 -7.51 0.81
N GLY A 215 -25.13 -6.68 0.85
CA GLY A 215 -25.26 -5.25 1.11
C GLY A 215 -26.08 -4.48 0.07
N GLY A 216 -26.17 -4.98 -1.17
CA GLY A 216 -26.95 -4.33 -2.23
C GLY A 216 -26.51 -2.87 -2.47
N LEU A 217 -27.47 -2.00 -2.84
CA LEU A 217 -27.17 -0.60 -3.13
C LEU A 217 -27.02 0.26 -1.87
N PHE A 218 -27.80 -0.02 -0.81
CA PHE A 218 -27.92 0.84 0.38
C PHE A 218 -27.34 0.25 1.66
N GLY A 219 -26.92 -1.02 1.63
CA GLY A 219 -26.42 -1.75 2.80
C GLY A 219 -27.53 -2.34 3.67
N VAL A 220 -27.13 -3.25 4.56
CA VAL A 220 -28.05 -3.88 5.54
C VAL A 220 -28.18 -3.07 6.82
N GLY A 221 -27.29 -2.11 7.05
CA GLY A 221 -27.22 -1.28 8.26
C GLY A 221 -25.96 -1.49 9.08
N LEU A 222 -25.56 -0.47 9.83
CA LEU A 222 -24.35 -0.51 10.67
C LEU A 222 -24.51 -1.57 11.75
N GLY A 223 -23.60 -2.54 11.78
CA GLY A 223 -23.59 -3.64 12.75
C GLY A 223 -24.46 -4.83 12.36
N GLU A 224 -25.38 -4.71 11.39
CA GLU A 224 -26.35 -5.74 11.00
C GLU A 224 -25.78 -6.76 9.99
N GLY A 225 -24.61 -6.49 9.40
CA GLY A 225 -23.94 -7.44 8.49
C GLY A 225 -23.63 -8.75 9.18
N GLN A 226 -23.94 -9.87 8.54
CA GLN A 226 -23.73 -11.21 9.11
C GLN A 226 -22.53 -11.93 8.49
N LEU A 227 -22.19 -11.64 7.24
CA LEU A 227 -21.08 -12.30 6.56
C LEU A 227 -19.71 -11.88 7.08
N LYS A 228 -19.61 -10.72 7.74
CA LYS A 228 -18.40 -10.27 8.44
C LYS A 228 -17.85 -11.29 9.45
N TYR A 229 -18.73 -12.11 10.05
CA TYR A 229 -18.33 -13.17 11.00
C TYR A 229 -17.69 -14.39 10.30
N SER A 230 -17.97 -14.57 9.01
CA SER A 230 -17.48 -15.71 8.24
C SER A 230 -16.21 -15.42 7.44
N ILE A 231 -15.79 -14.14 7.35
CA ILE A 231 -14.63 -13.71 6.58
C ILE A 231 -13.42 -13.60 7.51
N PRO A 232 -12.42 -14.48 7.40
CA PRO A 232 -11.17 -14.35 8.15
C PRO A 232 -10.44 -13.05 7.79
N GLU A 233 -9.83 -12.38 8.80
CA GLU A 233 -9.09 -11.12 8.59
C GLU A 233 -9.93 -9.99 7.98
N SER A 234 -11.22 -10.02 8.26
CA SER A 234 -12.19 -9.01 7.83
C SER A 234 -11.79 -7.57 8.19
N HIS A 235 -11.01 -7.40 9.26
CA HIS A 235 -10.52 -6.09 9.74
C HIS A 235 -9.32 -5.52 8.96
N ASN A 236 -8.69 -6.30 8.08
CA ASN A 236 -7.53 -5.90 7.28
C ASN A 236 -7.85 -5.91 5.78
N ASP A 237 -7.66 -7.09 5.15
CA ASP A 237 -7.67 -7.23 3.69
C ASP A 237 -9.07 -7.10 3.09
N PHE A 238 -10.12 -7.45 3.85
CA PHE A 238 -11.51 -7.50 3.36
C PHE A 238 -12.43 -6.45 4.00
N ILE A 239 -11.85 -5.40 4.61
CA ILE A 239 -12.62 -4.34 5.26
C ILE A 239 -13.56 -3.60 4.30
N PHE A 240 -13.20 -3.51 3.02
CA PHE A 240 -14.03 -2.90 2.00
C PHE A 240 -15.33 -3.69 1.77
N ALA A 241 -15.27 -5.02 1.74
CA ALA A 241 -16.45 -5.86 1.60
C ALA A 241 -17.43 -5.67 2.75
N ILE A 242 -16.92 -5.52 3.98
CA ILE A 242 -17.75 -5.24 5.16
C ILE A 242 -18.38 -3.85 5.08
N LEU A 243 -17.62 -2.84 4.64
CA LEU A 243 -18.17 -1.50 4.43
C LEU A 243 -19.32 -1.52 3.42
N VAL A 244 -19.19 -2.31 2.34
CA VAL A 244 -20.25 -2.42 1.33
C VAL A 244 -21.42 -3.26 1.85
N GLU A 245 -21.19 -4.30 2.63
CA GLU A 245 -22.27 -5.07 3.28
C GLU A 245 -23.14 -4.16 4.14
N GLU A 246 -22.54 -3.31 4.97
CA GLU A 246 -23.27 -2.48 5.94
C GLU A 246 -23.81 -1.18 5.36
N PHE A 247 -23.05 -0.48 4.51
CA PHE A 247 -23.39 0.85 3.99
C PHE A 247 -23.84 0.85 2.52
N GLY A 248 -23.71 -0.27 1.84
CA GLY A 248 -24.10 -0.45 0.45
C GLY A 248 -23.05 -0.05 -0.58
N LEU A 249 -23.30 -0.49 -1.82
CA LEU A 249 -22.41 -0.28 -2.95
C LEU A 249 -22.21 1.20 -3.29
N ILE A 250 -23.23 2.04 -3.15
CA ILE A 250 -23.11 3.49 -3.41
C ILE A 250 -22.05 4.11 -2.50
N PHE A 251 -22.05 3.75 -1.21
CA PHE A 251 -21.03 4.22 -0.27
C PHE A 251 -19.65 3.65 -0.59
N GLY A 252 -19.56 2.37 -0.99
CA GLY A 252 -18.31 1.75 -1.44
C GLY A 252 -17.70 2.49 -2.63
N ILE A 253 -18.51 2.81 -3.65
CA ILE A 253 -18.08 3.60 -4.83
C ILE A 253 -17.62 5.00 -4.40
N PHE A 254 -18.34 5.66 -3.50
CA PHE A 254 -17.93 6.97 -2.97
C PHE A 254 -16.53 6.89 -2.35
N ILE A 255 -16.25 5.89 -1.51
CA ILE A 255 -14.92 5.69 -0.90
C ILE A 255 -13.87 5.40 -1.97
N ALA A 256 -14.16 4.53 -2.95
CA ALA A 256 -13.23 4.20 -4.03
C ALA A 256 -12.85 5.43 -4.86
N ILE A 257 -13.79 6.36 -5.11
CA ILE A 257 -13.56 7.60 -5.86
C ILE A 257 -12.68 8.60 -5.07
N LEU A 258 -12.67 8.57 -3.74
CA LEU A 258 -11.84 9.50 -2.95
C LEU A 258 -10.34 9.37 -3.25
N TYR A 259 -9.84 8.17 -3.58
CA TYR A 259 -8.42 7.96 -3.90
C TYR A 259 -8.00 8.64 -5.21
N PRO A 260 -8.67 8.43 -6.36
CA PRO A 260 -8.38 9.21 -7.57
C PRO A 260 -8.55 10.72 -7.37
N VAL A 261 -9.57 11.16 -6.62
CA VAL A 261 -9.76 12.59 -6.31
C VAL A 261 -8.57 13.13 -5.53
N PHE A 262 -8.08 12.39 -4.53
CA PHE A 262 -6.86 12.76 -3.79
C PHE A 262 -5.65 12.86 -4.73
N PHE A 263 -5.47 11.90 -5.64
CA PHE A 263 -4.42 11.91 -6.65
C PHE A 263 -4.50 13.18 -7.51
N PHE A 264 -5.65 13.53 -8.06
CA PHE A 264 -5.79 14.70 -8.91
C PHE A 264 -5.57 16.01 -8.14
N ILE A 265 -6.09 16.14 -6.92
CA ILE A 265 -5.89 17.34 -6.10
C ILE A 265 -4.41 17.50 -5.72
N SER A 266 -3.73 16.43 -5.29
CA SER A 266 -2.32 16.49 -4.87
C SER A 266 -1.40 16.90 -6.01
N ASN A 267 -1.67 16.40 -7.23
CA ASN A 267 -0.87 16.73 -8.41
C ASN A 267 -1.18 18.15 -8.96
N LYS A 268 -2.43 18.59 -8.93
CA LYS A 268 -2.82 19.93 -9.38
C LYS A 268 -2.19 21.04 -8.52
N THR A 269 -2.06 20.82 -7.22
CA THR A 269 -1.52 21.85 -6.30
C THR A 269 -0.02 22.07 -6.44
N ASN A 270 0.70 21.19 -7.17
CA ASN A 270 2.16 21.19 -7.25
C ASN A 270 2.70 21.47 -8.66
N ASN A 271 1.98 22.19 -9.51
CA ASN A 271 2.34 22.50 -10.90
C ASN A 271 3.52 23.51 -11.04
N ASN A 272 4.47 23.53 -10.11
CA ASN A 272 5.62 24.42 -10.19
C ASN A 272 6.77 23.72 -10.94
N PRO A 273 7.05 24.05 -12.23
CA PRO A 273 8.00 23.33 -13.07
C PRO A 273 9.44 23.39 -12.57
N SER A 274 9.74 24.28 -11.63
CA SER A 274 11.08 24.43 -11.06
C SER A 274 11.50 23.30 -10.10
N ASN A 275 10.59 22.37 -9.76
CA ASN A 275 10.86 21.38 -8.71
C ASN A 275 10.42 19.95 -9.12
N LEU A 276 10.97 19.45 -10.23
CA LEU A 276 10.69 18.11 -10.79
C LEU A 276 10.79 16.99 -9.74
N PHE A 277 11.73 17.09 -8.82
CA PHE A 277 11.86 16.12 -7.73
C PHE A 277 10.58 16.04 -6.89
N VAL A 278 10.09 17.19 -6.42
CA VAL A 278 8.89 17.24 -5.56
C VAL A 278 7.65 16.79 -6.34
N GLN A 279 7.51 17.22 -7.59
CA GLN A 279 6.40 16.82 -8.46
C GLN A 279 6.33 15.29 -8.62
N ASN A 280 7.45 14.67 -9.02
CA ASN A 280 7.50 13.24 -9.26
C ASN A 280 7.34 12.44 -7.95
N THR A 281 7.87 12.96 -6.83
CA THR A 281 7.67 12.32 -5.52
C THR A 281 6.18 12.33 -5.12
N ILE A 282 5.49 13.46 -5.26
CA ILE A 282 4.04 13.57 -4.94
C ILE A 282 3.22 12.70 -5.89
N PHE A 283 3.56 12.71 -7.17
CA PHE A 283 2.89 11.86 -8.15
C PHE A 283 3.01 10.37 -7.75
N CYS A 284 4.22 9.90 -7.45
CA CYS A 284 4.45 8.51 -7.07
C CYS A 284 3.79 8.15 -5.74
N LEU A 285 3.84 9.02 -4.74
CA LEU A 285 3.16 8.78 -3.47
C LEU A 285 1.64 8.66 -3.65
N SER A 286 1.04 9.59 -4.39
CA SER A 286 -0.40 9.60 -4.59
C SER A 286 -0.90 8.44 -5.47
N ILE A 287 -0.16 8.09 -6.53
CA ILE A 287 -0.52 6.94 -7.37
C ILE A 287 -0.33 5.60 -6.62
N THR A 288 0.67 5.49 -5.75
CA THR A 288 0.88 4.30 -4.91
C THR A 288 -0.30 4.07 -3.98
N LEU A 289 -0.82 5.13 -3.36
CA LEU A 289 -2.04 5.03 -2.53
C LEU A 289 -3.25 4.56 -3.35
N CYS A 290 -3.41 5.05 -4.58
CA CYS A 290 -4.46 4.58 -5.49
C CYS A 290 -4.29 3.09 -5.82
N ILE A 291 -3.08 2.67 -6.20
CA ILE A 291 -2.79 1.26 -6.55
C ILE A 291 -3.10 0.35 -5.35
N GLN A 292 -2.64 0.70 -4.14
CA GLN A 292 -2.91 -0.07 -2.94
C GLN A 292 -4.40 -0.16 -2.64
N ALA A 293 -5.13 0.97 -2.75
CA ALA A 293 -6.57 0.97 -2.55
C ALA A 293 -7.30 0.07 -3.54
N PHE A 294 -6.93 0.13 -4.83
CA PHE A 294 -7.53 -0.74 -5.83
C PHE A 294 -7.21 -2.22 -5.62
N ILE A 295 -5.99 -2.57 -5.20
CA ILE A 295 -5.62 -3.95 -4.86
C ILE A 295 -6.47 -4.47 -3.68
N ASN A 296 -6.75 -3.62 -2.69
CA ASN A 296 -7.55 -4.02 -1.51
C ASN A 296 -9.06 -4.03 -1.78
N ILE A 297 -9.52 -3.38 -2.84
CA ILE A 297 -10.93 -3.37 -3.27
C ILE A 297 -11.24 -4.57 -4.19
N ALA A 298 -10.24 -5.01 -4.98
CA ALA A 298 -10.38 -6.07 -5.98
C ALA A 298 -10.30 -7.47 -5.36
#